data_5c759090f603232604eb9fa715244a0c
#
_entry.id   5c759090f603232604eb9fa715244a0c
#
_cell.length_a   1.000
_cell.length_b   1.000
_cell.length_c   1.000
_cell.angle_alpha   90.00
_cell.angle_beta   90.00
_cell.angle_gamma   90.00
#
_symmetry.space_group_name_H-M   'P 1'
#
loop_
_entity.id
_entity.type
_entity.pdbx_description
1 polymer ?
#
loop_
_entity_poly.entity_id
_entity_poly.type
_entity_poly.pdbx_seq_one_letter_code
_entity_poly.pdbx_strand_id
1 'polypeptide(L)'
;MKIYIGKNNDLPNAERSFDYLRSKLDKYWGDVIVVNSSSSQFEYPALKRIWDDSQNEEFFGLYLHCKGASKTDEQEFQNGLAWLEYMLFGLVDNMGLCLEHLSKGADLVGSMWYRHFKGNCFWFRSEYIRGLMNPMTMDTNNRYHAEYWCAQNYWWGRYRYPMVKNLFYIPLNSDSDFIELKRNGYKPDLNQRNKCCDIGAVISSNNYTIFNDIELSIEDSHKHKSEIIKFSNYDSIIEIK
;
A
#
# COMPACT_ATOMS: atom_id res chain seq x y z
N MET A 1 -5.66 -7.34 -16.34
CA MET A 1 -5.81 -6.81 -14.96
C MET A 1 -6.19 -7.98 -14.05
N LYS A 2 -5.73 -8.00 -12.80
CA LYS A 2 -6.12 -9.01 -11.80
C LYS A 2 -6.41 -8.33 -10.46
N ILE A 3 -7.42 -8.80 -9.73
CA ILE A 3 -7.77 -8.30 -8.40
C ILE A 3 -7.59 -9.46 -7.40
N TYR A 4 -6.79 -9.25 -6.38
CA TYR A 4 -6.51 -10.24 -5.35
C TYR A 4 -7.15 -9.81 -4.03
N ILE A 5 -7.88 -10.72 -3.41
CA ILE A 5 -8.45 -10.50 -2.06
C ILE A 5 -7.88 -11.53 -1.10
N GLY A 6 -7.13 -11.06 -0.11
CA GLY A 6 -6.73 -11.87 1.04
C GLY A 6 -7.87 -11.98 2.04
N LYS A 7 -8.25 -13.21 2.41
CA LYS A 7 -9.31 -13.49 3.37
C LYS A 7 -8.86 -14.51 4.40
N ASN A 8 -8.84 -14.12 5.67
CA ASN A 8 -8.53 -15.01 6.80
C ASN A 8 -9.83 -15.58 7.35
N ASN A 9 -10.13 -16.83 7.00
CA ASN A 9 -11.45 -17.44 7.22
C ASN A 9 -11.82 -17.68 8.70
N ASP A 10 -10.85 -17.74 9.59
CA ASP A 10 -11.02 -18.00 11.02
C ASP A 10 -11.19 -16.71 11.86
N LEU A 11 -11.26 -15.56 11.23
CA LEU A 11 -11.52 -14.30 11.93
C LEU A 11 -13.02 -14.08 12.14
N PRO A 12 -13.43 -13.45 13.27
CA PRO A 12 -14.85 -13.38 13.69
C PRO A 12 -15.76 -12.65 12.68
N ASN A 13 -15.24 -11.67 11.96
CA ASN A 13 -16.00 -10.91 10.96
C ASN A 13 -15.45 -11.07 9.52
N ALA A 14 -14.79 -12.21 9.23
CA ALA A 14 -14.20 -12.46 7.93
C ALA A 14 -15.23 -12.39 6.79
N GLU A 15 -16.38 -13.08 6.94
CA GLU A 15 -17.45 -13.10 5.94
C GLU A 15 -18.06 -11.70 5.76
N ARG A 16 -18.40 -11.01 6.85
CA ARG A 16 -19.01 -9.67 6.77
C ARG A 16 -18.11 -8.67 6.02
N SER A 17 -16.82 -8.67 6.33
CA SER A 17 -15.85 -7.80 5.65
C SER A 17 -15.67 -8.21 4.18
N PHE A 18 -15.66 -9.50 3.90
CA PHE A 18 -15.56 -10.04 2.55
C PHE A 18 -16.79 -9.72 1.69
N ASP A 19 -18.00 -9.91 2.22
CA ASP A 19 -19.25 -9.58 1.54
C ASP A 19 -19.31 -8.08 1.20
N TYR A 20 -18.80 -7.23 2.09
CA TYR A 20 -18.68 -5.81 1.82
C TYR A 20 -17.75 -5.55 0.64
N LEU A 21 -16.55 -6.14 0.62
CA LEU A 21 -15.61 -6.04 -0.52
C LEU A 21 -16.25 -6.54 -1.81
N ARG A 22 -16.90 -7.71 -1.75
CA ARG A 22 -17.57 -8.30 -2.91
C ARG A 22 -18.61 -7.36 -3.50
N SER A 23 -19.46 -6.76 -2.67
CA SER A 23 -20.49 -5.82 -3.13
C SER A 23 -19.93 -4.59 -3.86
N LYS A 24 -18.69 -4.19 -3.55
CA LYS A 24 -18.01 -3.08 -4.23
C LYS A 24 -17.33 -3.50 -5.54
N LEU A 25 -17.08 -4.79 -5.71
CA LEU A 25 -16.36 -5.36 -6.84
C LEU A 25 -17.25 -6.13 -7.81
N ASP A 26 -18.58 -6.13 -7.64
CA ASP A 26 -19.51 -6.95 -8.43
C ASP A 26 -19.28 -6.85 -9.94
N LYS A 27 -19.08 -5.64 -10.46
CA LYS A 27 -18.81 -5.40 -11.90
C LYS A 27 -17.45 -5.92 -12.38
N TYR A 28 -16.53 -6.27 -11.46
CA TYR A 28 -15.19 -6.77 -11.76
C TYR A 28 -14.99 -8.21 -11.31
N TRP A 29 -16.06 -8.91 -10.84
CA TRP A 29 -15.94 -10.18 -10.16
C TRP A 29 -15.26 -11.27 -10.98
N GLY A 30 -15.37 -11.23 -12.32
CA GLY A 30 -14.68 -12.16 -13.21
C GLY A 30 -13.15 -12.10 -13.16
N ASP A 31 -12.60 -11.00 -12.70
CA ASP A 31 -11.15 -10.77 -12.56
C ASP A 31 -10.63 -10.99 -11.13
N VAL A 32 -11.52 -11.37 -10.17
CA VAL A 32 -11.20 -11.47 -8.76
C VAL A 32 -10.68 -12.85 -8.39
N ILE A 33 -9.52 -12.86 -7.74
CA ILE A 33 -8.86 -14.05 -7.17
C ILE A 33 -8.93 -13.95 -5.65
N VAL A 34 -9.72 -14.82 -5.03
CA VAL A 34 -9.82 -14.90 -3.57
C VAL A 34 -8.79 -15.88 -3.05
N VAL A 35 -7.93 -15.42 -2.15
CA VAL A 35 -6.93 -16.26 -1.48
C VAL A 35 -7.32 -16.41 -0.02
N ASN A 36 -7.76 -17.63 0.32
CA ASN A 36 -8.14 -17.98 1.67
C ASN A 36 -6.91 -18.37 2.50
N SER A 37 -6.88 -17.94 3.75
CA SER A 37 -5.82 -18.22 4.71
C SER A 37 -6.38 -18.31 6.13
N SER A 38 -5.53 -18.69 7.08
CA SER A 38 -5.81 -18.55 8.51
C SER A 38 -5.24 -17.26 9.08
N SER A 39 -5.73 -16.81 10.22
CA SER A 39 -5.22 -15.61 10.91
C SER A 39 -3.74 -15.72 11.27
N SER A 40 -3.26 -16.94 11.55
CA SER A 40 -1.84 -17.21 11.84
C SER A 40 -0.92 -17.03 10.63
N GLN A 41 -1.48 -17.10 9.43
CA GLN A 41 -0.73 -16.89 8.18
C GLN A 41 -0.73 -15.44 7.73
N PHE A 42 -1.51 -14.57 8.37
CA PHE A 42 -1.70 -13.18 8.00
C PHE A 42 -2.04 -13.01 6.50
N GLU A 43 -1.31 -12.15 5.81
CA GLU A 43 -1.51 -11.84 4.39
C GLU A 43 -0.56 -12.64 3.46
N TYR A 44 0.38 -13.41 4.03
CA TYR A 44 1.43 -14.08 3.26
C TYR A 44 0.92 -14.98 2.13
N PRO A 45 -0.15 -15.79 2.29
CA PRO A 45 -0.66 -16.61 1.19
C PRO A 45 -1.14 -15.78 -0.01
N ALA A 46 -1.77 -14.62 0.23
CA ALA A 46 -2.21 -13.72 -0.83
C ALA A 46 -1.01 -13.06 -1.53
N LEU A 47 -0.04 -12.58 -0.75
CA LEU A 47 1.19 -11.98 -1.28
C LEU A 47 2.01 -13.00 -2.09
N LYS A 48 2.08 -14.25 -1.61
CA LYS A 48 2.72 -15.35 -2.34
C LYS A 48 2.04 -15.62 -3.68
N ARG A 49 0.72 -15.64 -3.71
CA ARG A 49 -0.03 -15.82 -4.95
C ARG A 49 0.24 -14.69 -5.94
N ILE A 50 0.25 -13.44 -5.47
CA ILE A 50 0.59 -12.28 -6.29
C ILE A 50 2.01 -12.43 -6.85
N TRP A 51 2.96 -12.82 -6.00
CA TRP A 51 4.35 -13.01 -6.41
C TRP A 51 4.49 -14.11 -7.47
N ASP A 52 3.83 -15.27 -7.29
CA ASP A 52 3.86 -16.39 -8.24
C ASP A 52 3.29 -16.00 -9.61
N ASP A 53 2.11 -15.37 -9.61
CA ASP A 53 1.50 -14.94 -10.87
C ASP A 53 2.39 -13.92 -11.59
N SER A 54 3.07 -13.05 -10.85
CA SER A 54 3.98 -12.03 -11.38
C SER A 54 5.26 -12.61 -11.99
N GLN A 55 5.67 -13.84 -11.62
CA GLN A 55 6.82 -14.50 -12.25
C GLN A 55 6.51 -14.92 -13.70
N ASN A 56 5.25 -15.16 -14.02
CA ASN A 56 4.84 -15.79 -15.27
C ASN A 56 4.13 -14.85 -16.25
N GLU A 57 3.58 -13.72 -15.77
CA GLU A 57 2.74 -12.85 -16.58
C GLU A 57 3.03 -11.37 -16.33
N GLU A 58 2.73 -10.53 -17.33
CA GLU A 58 2.73 -9.08 -17.21
C GLU A 58 1.30 -8.55 -17.07
N PHE A 59 1.03 -7.88 -15.95
CA PHE A 59 -0.30 -7.33 -15.66
C PHE A 59 -0.24 -6.19 -14.64
N PHE A 60 -1.30 -5.39 -14.60
CA PHE A 60 -1.60 -4.52 -13.46
C PHE A 60 -2.49 -5.29 -12.49
N GLY A 61 -2.12 -5.29 -11.22
CA GLY A 61 -2.85 -5.97 -10.16
C GLY A 61 -3.32 -5.02 -9.08
N LEU A 62 -4.45 -5.35 -8.46
CA LEU A 62 -4.96 -4.71 -7.23
C LEU A 62 -4.93 -5.75 -6.11
N TYR A 63 -4.30 -5.39 -5.00
CA TYR A 63 -4.38 -6.16 -3.77
C TYR A 63 -5.29 -5.48 -2.76
N LEU A 64 -6.22 -6.26 -2.22
CA LEU A 64 -7.15 -5.88 -1.15
C LEU A 64 -7.17 -6.97 -0.09
N HIS A 65 -7.52 -6.62 1.13
CA HIS A 65 -7.81 -7.60 2.17
C HIS A 65 -8.92 -7.14 3.12
N CYS A 66 -9.50 -8.07 3.86
CA CYS A 66 -10.64 -7.83 4.74
C CYS A 66 -10.24 -7.00 5.96
N LYS A 67 -10.68 -5.74 6.03
CA LYS A 67 -10.44 -4.84 7.16
C LYS A 67 -11.48 -5.03 8.25
N GLY A 68 -11.06 -4.86 9.50
CA GLY A 68 -11.94 -5.03 10.67
C GLY A 68 -12.30 -6.49 10.98
N ALA A 69 -11.92 -7.46 10.14
CA ALA A 69 -12.29 -8.88 10.28
C ALA A 69 -11.93 -9.48 11.65
N SER A 70 -10.83 -9.05 12.26
CA SER A 70 -10.36 -9.49 13.59
C SER A 70 -11.06 -8.82 14.76
N LYS A 71 -11.90 -7.81 14.52
CA LYS A 71 -12.55 -7.03 15.57
C LYS A 71 -13.80 -7.73 16.05
N THR A 72 -13.92 -7.92 17.37
CA THR A 72 -15.10 -8.51 18.00
C THR A 72 -16.11 -7.46 18.46
N ASP A 73 -15.64 -6.24 18.75
CA ASP A 73 -16.48 -5.09 19.04
C ASP A 73 -17.09 -4.54 17.76
N GLU A 74 -18.41 -4.26 17.76
CA GLU A 74 -19.12 -3.79 16.59
C GLU A 74 -18.66 -2.39 16.15
N GLN A 75 -18.37 -1.50 17.09
CA GLN A 75 -17.90 -0.15 16.77
C GLN A 75 -16.51 -0.19 16.12
N GLU A 76 -15.60 -1.00 16.62
CA GLU A 76 -14.29 -1.22 16.01
C GLU A 76 -14.38 -1.87 14.63
N PHE A 77 -15.31 -2.82 14.46
CA PHE A 77 -15.58 -3.42 13.15
C PHE A 77 -16.07 -2.39 12.15
N GLN A 78 -17.06 -1.57 12.53
CA GLN A 78 -17.58 -0.49 11.67
C GLN A 78 -16.51 0.54 11.34
N ASN A 79 -15.60 0.85 12.28
CA ASN A 79 -14.45 1.71 12.02
C ASN A 79 -13.50 1.10 10.95
N GLY A 80 -13.27 -0.22 11.04
CA GLY A 80 -12.50 -0.95 10.05
C GLY A 80 -13.14 -0.90 8.65
N LEU A 81 -14.47 -1.04 8.58
CA LEU A 81 -15.21 -0.91 7.31
C LEU A 81 -15.17 0.52 6.76
N ALA A 82 -15.29 1.54 7.60
CA ALA A 82 -15.17 2.93 7.18
C ALA A 82 -13.77 3.22 6.61
N TRP A 83 -12.73 2.69 7.23
CA TRP A 83 -11.37 2.75 6.70
C TRP A 83 -11.27 2.07 5.32
N LEU A 84 -11.79 0.85 5.21
CA LEU A 84 -11.83 0.12 3.95
C LEU A 84 -12.54 0.93 2.85
N GLU A 85 -13.65 1.59 3.18
CA GLU A 85 -14.41 2.42 2.24
C GLU A 85 -13.57 3.57 1.68
N TYR A 86 -12.78 4.25 2.51
CA TYR A 86 -11.84 5.28 2.02
C TYR A 86 -10.77 4.70 1.09
N MET A 87 -10.22 3.51 1.41
CA MET A 87 -9.28 2.86 0.50
C MET A 87 -9.94 2.50 -0.84
N LEU A 88 -11.17 1.96 -0.81
CA LEU A 88 -11.91 1.58 -2.01
C LEU A 88 -12.28 2.80 -2.86
N PHE A 89 -12.59 3.95 -2.24
CA PHE A 89 -12.77 5.20 -2.96
C PHE A 89 -11.56 5.52 -3.84
N GLY A 90 -10.36 5.43 -3.30
CA GLY A 90 -9.13 5.66 -4.08
C GLY A 90 -8.86 4.57 -5.11
N LEU A 91 -8.97 3.31 -4.70
CA LEU A 91 -8.44 2.18 -5.46
C LEU A 91 -9.45 1.57 -6.43
N VAL A 92 -10.74 1.62 -6.13
CA VAL A 92 -11.81 0.99 -6.94
C VAL A 92 -12.65 2.04 -7.65
N ASP A 93 -13.17 3.03 -6.94
CA ASP A 93 -14.01 4.06 -7.55
C ASP A 93 -13.20 4.94 -8.52
N ASN A 94 -11.89 5.10 -8.25
CA ASN A 94 -10.95 5.84 -9.08
C ASN A 94 -9.91 4.93 -9.77
N MET A 95 -10.29 3.70 -10.11
CA MET A 95 -9.44 2.72 -10.78
C MET A 95 -8.78 3.26 -12.05
N GLY A 96 -9.49 4.05 -12.86
CA GLY A 96 -8.95 4.65 -14.07
C GLY A 96 -7.70 5.51 -13.80
N LEU A 97 -7.73 6.31 -12.73
CA LEU A 97 -6.58 7.11 -12.30
C LEU A 97 -5.41 6.23 -11.85
N CYS A 98 -5.69 5.14 -11.11
CA CYS A 98 -4.65 4.19 -10.70
C CYS A 98 -3.95 3.56 -11.90
N LEU A 99 -4.73 3.08 -12.88
CA LEU A 99 -4.21 2.47 -14.10
C LEU A 99 -3.41 3.47 -14.96
N GLU A 100 -3.86 4.73 -15.02
CA GLU A 100 -3.13 5.81 -15.68
C GLU A 100 -1.75 6.01 -15.05
N HIS A 101 -1.66 6.07 -13.71
CA HIS A 101 -0.37 6.21 -13.03
C HIS A 101 0.55 5.01 -13.27
N LEU A 102 0.03 3.78 -13.20
CA LEU A 102 0.81 2.57 -13.51
C LEU A 102 1.32 2.58 -14.96
N SER A 103 0.47 2.99 -15.92
CA SER A 103 0.86 3.07 -17.34
C SER A 103 1.92 4.15 -17.60
N LYS A 104 1.97 5.19 -16.77
CA LYS A 104 2.98 6.23 -16.78
C LYS A 104 4.26 5.87 -16.02
N GLY A 105 4.38 4.65 -15.52
CA GLY A 105 5.60 4.12 -14.94
C GLY A 105 5.61 4.02 -13.41
N ALA A 106 4.53 4.39 -12.70
CA ALA A 106 4.44 4.09 -11.28
C ALA A 106 4.49 2.58 -11.05
N ASP A 107 5.25 2.12 -10.08
CA ASP A 107 5.32 0.71 -9.68
C ASP A 107 4.18 0.33 -8.76
N LEU A 108 3.82 1.25 -7.87
CA LEU A 108 2.79 1.10 -6.85
C LEU A 108 1.89 2.35 -6.82
N VAL A 109 0.59 2.14 -6.68
CA VAL A 109 -0.40 3.21 -6.49
C VAL A 109 -1.31 2.84 -5.34
N GLY A 110 -1.49 3.75 -4.40
CA GLY A 110 -2.33 3.53 -3.23
C GLY A 110 -2.70 4.81 -2.52
N SER A 111 -3.16 4.70 -1.30
CA SER A 111 -3.48 5.83 -0.44
C SER A 111 -2.73 5.73 0.90
N MET A 112 -2.51 6.88 1.52
CA MET A 112 -1.87 6.97 2.84
C MET A 112 -0.49 6.30 2.89
N TRP A 113 0.35 6.60 1.93
CA TRP A 113 1.73 6.10 1.92
C TRP A 113 2.52 6.71 3.09
N TYR A 114 3.11 5.83 3.88
CA TYR A 114 4.12 6.19 4.88
C TYR A 114 5.15 5.06 4.96
N ARG A 115 6.08 5.02 3.99
CA ARG A 115 7.04 3.92 3.79
C ARG A 115 6.38 2.55 3.47
N HIS A 116 5.08 2.45 3.54
CA HIS A 116 4.17 1.42 3.06
C HIS A 116 2.77 2.03 2.96
N PHE A 117 1.84 1.39 2.30
CA PHE A 117 0.46 1.85 2.31
C PHE A 117 -0.21 1.46 3.62
N LYS A 118 -0.68 2.46 4.40
CA LYS A 118 -1.51 2.18 5.57
C LYS A 118 -2.73 1.38 5.13
N GLY A 119 -2.95 0.24 5.80
CA GLY A 119 -4.02 -0.66 5.42
C GLY A 119 -3.67 -1.68 4.36
N ASN A 120 -2.43 -1.66 3.82
CA ASN A 120 -1.87 -2.66 2.91
C ASN A 120 -2.79 -3.05 1.73
N CYS A 121 -3.45 -2.03 1.11
CA CYS A 121 -4.22 -2.18 -0.11
C CYS A 121 -3.61 -1.29 -1.18
N PHE A 122 -3.31 -1.85 -2.35
CA PHE A 122 -2.57 -1.11 -3.37
C PHE A 122 -2.69 -1.74 -4.76
N TRP A 123 -2.55 -0.89 -5.78
CA TRP A 123 -2.29 -1.29 -7.15
C TRP A 123 -0.79 -1.48 -7.38
N PHE A 124 -0.43 -2.38 -8.29
CA PHE A 124 0.95 -2.69 -8.61
C PHE A 124 1.15 -3.09 -10.07
N ARG A 125 2.39 -2.96 -10.53
CA ARG A 125 2.87 -3.58 -11.76
C ARG A 125 3.51 -4.94 -11.44
N SER A 126 3.14 -5.99 -12.15
CA SER A 126 3.74 -7.32 -11.96
C SER A 126 5.25 -7.34 -12.20
N GLU A 127 5.75 -6.50 -13.11
CA GLU A 127 7.19 -6.32 -13.34
C GLU A 127 7.94 -5.91 -12.07
N TYR A 128 7.39 -4.95 -11.31
CA TYR A 128 7.97 -4.56 -10.03
C TYR A 128 7.92 -5.69 -9.00
N ILE A 129 6.77 -6.33 -8.87
CA ILE A 129 6.55 -7.44 -7.93
C ILE A 129 7.49 -8.61 -8.23
N ARG A 130 7.76 -8.91 -9.51
CA ARG A 130 8.69 -9.96 -9.94
C ARG A 130 10.09 -9.78 -9.36
N GLY A 131 10.53 -8.55 -9.18
CA GLY A 131 11.82 -8.21 -8.59
C GLY A 131 11.86 -8.30 -7.06
N LEU A 132 10.72 -8.46 -6.38
CA LEU A 132 10.68 -8.56 -4.93
C LEU A 132 11.08 -9.95 -4.43
N MET A 133 11.48 -10.03 -3.16
CA MET A 133 11.68 -11.32 -2.50
C MET A 133 10.38 -12.11 -2.45
N ASN A 134 10.49 -13.43 -2.57
CA ASN A 134 9.37 -14.31 -2.25
C ASN A 134 8.91 -14.05 -0.80
N PRO A 135 7.65 -13.67 -0.56
CA PRO A 135 7.19 -13.32 0.77
C PRO A 135 7.33 -14.46 1.79
N MET A 136 7.32 -15.72 1.33
CA MET A 136 7.52 -16.89 2.21
C MET A 136 8.96 -17.08 2.70
N THR A 137 9.91 -16.31 2.19
CA THR A 137 11.30 -16.31 2.69
C THR A 137 11.53 -15.28 3.81
N MET A 138 10.51 -14.50 4.12
CA MET A 138 10.53 -13.55 5.23
C MET A 138 10.15 -14.25 6.54
N ASP A 139 10.33 -13.58 7.68
CA ASP A 139 9.78 -14.06 8.94
C ASP A 139 8.25 -13.98 8.92
N THR A 140 7.62 -15.10 8.61
CA THR A 140 6.15 -15.20 8.47
C THR A 140 5.41 -15.16 9.81
N ASN A 141 6.10 -15.17 10.94
CA ASN A 141 5.50 -14.94 12.26
C ASN A 141 5.31 -13.43 12.56
N ASN A 142 5.95 -12.57 11.78
CA ASN A 142 5.84 -11.13 11.93
C ASN A 142 4.88 -10.55 10.88
N ARG A 143 3.66 -10.18 11.33
CA ARG A 143 2.66 -9.58 10.44
C ARG A 143 3.13 -8.30 9.76
N TYR A 144 3.96 -7.50 10.43
CA TYR A 144 4.45 -6.24 9.87
C TYR A 144 5.31 -6.44 8.63
N HIS A 145 6.04 -7.56 8.53
CA HIS A 145 6.78 -7.89 7.33
C HIS A 145 5.86 -8.08 6.12
N ALA A 146 4.65 -8.62 6.30
CA ALA A 146 3.65 -8.69 5.23
C ALA A 146 3.20 -7.29 4.80
N GLU A 147 2.97 -6.38 5.76
CA GLU A 147 2.56 -5.01 5.48
C GLU A 147 3.65 -4.22 4.74
N TYR A 148 4.92 -4.49 5.01
CA TYR A 148 6.06 -3.83 4.35
C TYR A 148 6.54 -4.53 3.07
N TRP A 149 5.97 -5.68 2.72
CA TRP A 149 6.48 -6.49 1.62
C TRP A 149 6.57 -5.73 0.29
N CYS A 150 5.54 -4.99 -0.09
CA CYS A 150 5.56 -4.22 -1.35
C CYS A 150 6.58 -3.08 -1.34
N ALA A 151 7.04 -2.65 -0.16
CA ALA A 151 8.04 -1.61 0.04
C ALA A 151 9.41 -2.17 0.47
N GLN A 152 9.63 -3.49 0.33
CA GLN A 152 10.83 -4.15 0.87
C GLN A 152 12.15 -3.55 0.39
N ASN A 153 12.18 -2.96 -0.80
CA ASN A 153 13.38 -2.29 -1.30
C ASN A 153 13.76 -1.08 -0.46
N TYR A 154 12.76 -0.42 0.12
CA TYR A 154 12.97 0.66 1.07
C TYR A 154 13.58 0.15 2.39
N TRP A 155 13.16 -1.04 2.85
CA TRP A 155 13.56 -1.57 4.16
C TRP A 155 14.81 -2.45 4.13
N TRP A 156 15.04 -3.18 3.03
CA TRP A 156 16.13 -4.17 2.92
C TRP A 156 17.17 -3.85 1.86
N GLY A 157 17.03 -2.73 1.13
CA GLY A 157 18.07 -2.17 0.26
C GLY A 157 18.53 -3.06 -0.90
N ARG A 158 17.72 -4.02 -1.34
CA ARG A 158 18.16 -5.04 -2.30
C ARG A 158 17.85 -4.77 -3.77
N TYR A 159 16.95 -3.82 -4.07
CA TYR A 159 16.48 -3.52 -5.43
C TYR A 159 16.27 -2.01 -5.59
N ARG A 160 15.83 -1.59 -6.78
CA ARG A 160 15.44 -0.19 -6.98
C ARG A 160 14.25 0.18 -6.09
N TYR A 161 14.25 1.39 -5.59
CA TYR A 161 13.09 1.91 -4.88
C TYR A 161 11.85 1.92 -5.78
N PRO A 162 10.67 1.60 -5.24
CA PRO A 162 9.44 1.69 -6.01
C PRO A 162 9.13 3.13 -6.37
N MET A 163 8.68 3.35 -7.61
CA MET A 163 8.00 4.60 -7.96
C MET A 163 6.57 4.52 -7.43
N VAL A 164 6.34 5.21 -6.32
CA VAL A 164 5.06 5.17 -5.61
C VAL A 164 4.22 6.38 -5.97
N LYS A 165 2.94 6.16 -6.26
CA LYS A 165 1.94 7.21 -6.33
C LYS A 165 0.97 7.09 -5.19
N ASN A 166 0.94 8.09 -4.33
CA ASN A 166 -0.06 8.23 -3.29
C ASN A 166 -1.23 9.06 -3.81
N LEU A 167 -2.45 8.52 -3.71
CA LEU A 167 -3.65 9.18 -4.23
C LEU A 167 -4.17 10.28 -3.30
N PHE A 168 -4.14 10.02 -2.00
CA PHE A 168 -4.55 10.98 -0.98
C PHE A 168 -4.01 10.59 0.39
N TYR A 169 -4.04 11.54 1.28
CA TYR A 169 -3.73 11.39 2.69
C TYR A 169 -4.96 11.75 3.53
N ILE A 170 -5.24 10.96 4.55
CA ILE A 170 -6.27 11.28 5.54
C ILE A 170 -5.55 11.76 6.80
N PRO A 171 -5.76 13.00 7.24
CA PRO A 171 -5.10 13.55 8.42
C PRO A 171 -5.73 12.95 9.69
N LEU A 172 -5.28 11.76 10.06
CA LEU A 172 -5.75 11.07 11.26
C LEU A 172 -4.75 11.23 12.39
N ASN A 173 -5.27 11.53 13.57
CA ASN A 173 -4.50 11.50 14.80
C ASN A 173 -4.50 10.09 15.43
N SER A 174 -5.49 9.25 15.09
CA SER A 174 -5.61 7.86 15.53
C SER A 174 -6.44 7.04 14.56
N ASP A 175 -6.31 5.71 14.61
CA ASP A 175 -7.09 4.78 13.78
C ASP A 175 -8.60 4.78 14.09
N SER A 176 -9.01 5.43 15.20
CA SER A 176 -10.41 5.51 15.63
C SER A 176 -11.27 6.54 14.90
N ASP A 177 -10.69 7.40 14.06
CA ASP A 177 -11.38 8.58 13.54
C ASP A 177 -12.07 8.39 12.19
N PHE A 178 -12.00 7.20 11.57
CA PHE A 178 -12.57 6.97 10.24
C PHE A 178 -14.10 7.10 10.20
N ILE A 179 -14.79 6.61 11.22
CA ILE A 179 -16.26 6.75 11.31
C ILE A 179 -16.63 8.21 11.51
N GLU A 180 -15.89 8.94 12.33
CA GLU A 180 -16.14 10.35 12.58
C GLU A 180 -15.94 11.17 11.32
N LEU A 181 -14.85 10.95 10.60
CA LEU A 181 -14.61 11.58 9.30
C LEU A 181 -15.77 11.32 8.33
N LYS A 182 -16.26 10.08 8.28
CA LYS A 182 -17.40 9.72 7.43
C LYS A 182 -18.68 10.42 7.85
N ARG A 183 -18.99 10.46 9.15
CA ARG A 183 -20.15 11.18 9.70
C ARG A 183 -20.11 12.67 9.38
N ASN A 184 -18.91 13.25 9.39
CA ASN A 184 -18.70 14.66 9.06
C ASN A 184 -18.62 14.92 7.55
N GLY A 185 -18.91 13.91 6.71
CA GLY A 185 -18.96 14.05 5.26
C GLY A 185 -17.59 14.28 4.61
N TYR A 186 -16.49 13.95 5.30
CA TYR A 186 -15.14 14.09 4.74
C TYR A 186 -14.99 13.26 3.46
N LYS A 187 -14.53 13.91 2.40
CA LYS A 187 -14.18 13.26 1.13
C LYS A 187 -12.71 13.54 0.84
N PRO A 188 -11.90 12.51 0.60
CA PRO A 188 -10.52 12.70 0.19
C PRO A 188 -10.45 13.48 -1.13
N ASP A 189 -9.55 14.45 -1.20
CA ASP A 189 -9.26 15.17 -2.43
C ASP A 189 -8.13 14.47 -3.18
N LEU A 190 -8.45 13.84 -4.31
CA LEU A 190 -7.47 13.17 -5.17
C LEU A 190 -6.54 14.15 -5.90
N ASN A 191 -6.90 15.42 -5.95
CA ASN A 191 -6.07 16.48 -6.53
C ASN A 191 -5.21 17.18 -5.49
N GLN A 192 -5.40 16.84 -4.21
CA GLN A 192 -4.56 17.36 -3.17
C GLN A 192 -3.13 16.91 -3.46
N ARG A 193 -2.32 17.81 -3.99
CA ARG A 193 -0.87 17.67 -4.05
C ARG A 193 -0.39 17.69 -2.59
N ASN A 194 -0.53 16.55 -1.93
CA ASN A 194 0.05 16.39 -0.63
C ASN A 194 1.54 16.52 -0.81
N LYS A 195 2.13 17.52 -0.16
CA LYS A 195 3.57 17.75 -0.10
C LYS A 195 4.34 16.51 0.40
N CYS A 196 3.64 15.40 0.67
CA CYS A 196 4.10 14.25 1.41
C CYS A 196 4.45 13.02 0.58
N CYS A 197 4.22 12.89 -0.69
CA CYS A 197 4.16 11.51 -1.16
C CYS A 197 4.55 11.21 -2.59
N ASP A 198 5.10 12.11 -3.33
CA ASP A 198 5.84 11.73 -4.52
C ASP A 198 7.27 11.36 -4.10
N ILE A 199 7.42 10.20 -3.46
CA ILE A 199 8.75 9.62 -3.25
C ILE A 199 9.24 9.12 -4.59
N GLY A 200 9.77 10.03 -5.40
CA GLY A 200 10.61 9.71 -6.52
C GLY A 200 12.01 9.46 -5.98
N ALA A 201 12.52 8.26 -6.09
CA ALA A 201 13.97 8.08 -6.01
C ALA A 201 14.55 8.61 -7.31
N VAL A 202 15.10 9.80 -7.29
CA VAL A 202 15.95 10.27 -8.39
C VAL A 202 17.29 9.57 -8.24
N ILE A 203 17.50 8.54 -9.04
CA ILE A 203 18.81 7.92 -9.18
C ILE A 203 19.58 8.82 -10.16
N SER A 204 20.39 9.72 -9.65
CA SER A 204 21.51 10.24 -10.43
C SER A 204 22.65 9.22 -10.36
N SER A 205 23.43 9.12 -11.40
CA SER A 205 24.39 8.06 -11.69
C SER A 205 25.40 7.69 -10.59
N ASN A 206 25.40 8.35 -9.45
CA ASN A 206 26.29 8.02 -8.32
C ASN A 206 25.74 8.38 -6.92
N ASN A 207 24.50 8.89 -6.79
CA ASN A 207 23.95 9.25 -5.47
C ASN A 207 22.45 8.98 -5.43
N TYR A 208 22.00 8.36 -4.34
CA TYR A 208 20.57 8.18 -4.02
C TYR A 208 20.12 9.36 -3.18
N THR A 209 19.06 10.02 -3.56
CA THR A 209 18.39 11.03 -2.74
C THR A 209 16.97 10.58 -2.48
N ILE A 210 16.64 10.33 -1.23
CA ILE A 210 15.28 10.00 -0.80
C ILE A 210 14.63 11.28 -0.36
N PHE A 211 13.54 11.65 -1.02
CA PHE A 211 12.74 12.80 -0.63
C PHE A 211 11.58 12.33 0.24
N ASN A 212 11.60 12.73 1.50
CA ASN A 212 10.40 12.79 2.31
C ASN A 212 9.86 14.23 2.17
N ASP A 213 8.69 14.36 1.55
CA ASP A 213 7.79 15.50 1.67
C ASP A 213 8.23 16.86 1.14
N ILE A 214 9.38 16.97 0.44
CA ILE A 214 9.86 18.23 -0.11
C ILE A 214 10.25 18.01 -1.56
N GLU A 215 9.63 18.73 -2.49
CA GLU A 215 10.17 18.96 -3.84
C GLU A 215 11.43 19.81 -3.69
N LEU A 216 12.58 19.17 -3.45
CA LEU A 216 13.85 19.84 -3.48
C LEU A 216 14.43 19.72 -4.90
N SER A 217 14.90 20.82 -5.45
CA SER A 217 15.77 20.77 -6.61
C SER A 217 17.06 20.01 -6.27
N ILE A 218 17.79 19.52 -7.29
CA ILE A 218 19.07 18.84 -7.06
C ILE A 218 20.04 19.76 -6.29
N GLU A 219 19.98 21.06 -6.50
CA GLU A 219 20.78 22.05 -5.77
C GLU A 219 20.38 22.16 -4.30
N ASP A 220 19.06 22.11 -4.02
CA ASP A 220 18.53 22.13 -2.65
C ASP A 220 18.89 20.84 -1.89
N SER A 221 18.94 19.69 -2.56
CA SER A 221 19.30 18.40 -1.93
C SER A 221 20.73 18.40 -1.37
N HIS A 222 21.66 19.08 -2.03
CA HIS A 222 23.03 19.23 -1.56
C HIS A 222 23.13 20.19 -0.36
N LYS A 223 22.32 21.23 -0.32
CA LYS A 223 22.33 22.23 0.74
C LYS A 223 21.73 21.70 2.06
N HIS A 224 20.72 20.82 1.98
CA HIS A 224 20.01 20.25 3.12
C HIS A 224 20.40 18.81 3.46
N LYS A 225 21.50 18.32 2.91
CA LYS A 225 21.99 16.95 3.13
C LYS A 225 22.08 16.56 4.61
N SER A 226 22.54 17.50 5.46
CA SER A 226 22.67 17.29 6.90
C SER A 226 21.32 17.32 7.65
N GLU A 227 20.31 17.99 7.09
CA GLU A 227 18.97 18.07 7.67
C GLU A 227 18.15 16.85 7.28
N ILE A 228 18.31 16.37 6.05
CA ILE A 228 17.66 15.11 5.59
C ILE A 228 18.11 13.92 6.43
N ILE A 229 19.40 13.87 6.79
CA ILE A 229 19.95 12.84 7.69
C ILE A 229 19.36 12.94 9.11
N LYS A 230 19.02 14.13 9.61
CA LYS A 230 18.40 14.32 10.92
C LYS A 230 16.95 13.84 10.98
N PHE A 231 16.22 13.92 9.89
CA PHE A 231 14.84 13.38 9.80
C PHE A 231 14.80 11.87 9.59
N SER A 232 15.90 11.25 9.20
CA SER A 232 16.02 9.80 9.03
C SER A 232 16.33 9.02 10.31
N ASN A 233 16.16 9.61 11.50
CA ASN A 233 16.39 9.00 12.81
C ASN A 233 15.44 7.82 13.14
N TYR A 234 14.93 7.15 12.13
CA TYR A 234 14.32 5.83 12.23
C TYR A 234 15.12 4.84 11.39
N ASP A 235 16.13 4.27 12.01
CA ASP A 235 16.78 2.97 11.78
C ASP A 235 17.11 2.50 10.36
N SER A 236 17.27 3.36 9.39
CA SER A 236 17.92 2.96 8.15
C SER A 236 18.81 4.10 7.65
N ILE A 237 20.05 4.04 8.08
CA ILE A 237 21.13 4.87 7.58
C ILE A 237 21.39 4.45 6.14
N ILE A 238 20.96 5.28 5.19
CA ILE A 238 21.60 5.26 3.89
C ILE A 238 22.73 6.26 3.99
N GLU A 239 23.93 5.78 4.22
CA GLU A 239 25.14 6.57 4.09
C GLU A 239 25.27 6.99 2.63
N ILE A 240 24.96 8.25 2.35
CA ILE A 240 25.26 8.87 1.08
C ILE A 240 26.72 9.31 1.17
N LYS A 241 27.59 8.54 0.55
CA LYS A 241 28.99 8.95 0.32
C LYS A 241 29.11 9.77 -0.92
#